data_8ddce57f8ba5bc04f2469c57e2b244c6
#
_entry.id   8ddce57f8ba5bc04f2469c57e2b244c6
#
_cell.length_a   1.000
_cell.length_b   1.000
_cell.length_c   1.000
_cell.angle_alpha   90.00
_cell.angle_beta   90.00
_cell.angle_gamma   90.00
#
_symmetry.space_group_name_H-M   'P 1'
#
loop_
_entity.id
_entity.type
_entity.pdbx_description
1 polymer ?
#
loop_
_entity_poly.entity_id
_entity_poly.type
_entity_poly.pdbx_seq_one_letter_code
_entity_poly.pdbx_strand_id
1 'polypeptide(L)'
;GKLASSFETGEDYNSQIAVKRVKEGIQGILEKSNGFKIDKILFVGGNDILHIDEPHRKTTAGTPQDTDGMWYENFLTAKKLYVDVLETLIAVADVHFVYNPSNHDYISGFMLSDSIQSWFRKSKNITFDCSIAHRKGFKYGKNLIGTTHGDGAKQADLPLIMANEFPQWWADTKHRYVYTHHIHHKSSKDYHGITVESLRSPSGSDSWHHRKGYGVGGIKAVEGFIHSMEHGQVARLTHIF
;
A
#
# COMPACT_ATOMS: atom_id res chain seq x y z
N GLY A 1 -3.65 10.01 9.59
CA GLY A 1 -3.44 11.03 10.61
C GLY A 1 -2.50 12.17 10.22
N LYS A 2 -1.97 12.17 9.00
CA LYS A 2 -1.07 13.24 8.52
C LYS A 2 -1.80 14.58 8.44
N LEU A 3 -1.14 15.68 8.88
CA LEU A 3 -1.62 17.05 8.75
C LEU A 3 -0.66 17.87 7.87
N ALA A 4 -1.21 18.66 6.97
CA ALA A 4 -0.47 19.65 6.20
C ALA A 4 -1.32 20.89 5.94
N SER A 5 -0.66 22.04 5.79
CA SER A 5 -1.28 23.32 5.48
C SER A 5 -0.84 23.81 4.11
N SER A 6 -1.79 24.26 3.30
CA SER A 6 -1.54 24.87 1.99
C SER A 6 -0.64 26.10 2.06
N PHE A 7 -0.63 26.79 3.19
CA PHE A 7 0.27 27.91 3.44
C PHE A 7 1.75 27.53 3.37
N GLU A 8 2.10 26.30 3.81
CA GLU A 8 3.48 25.83 3.80
C GLU A 8 3.76 24.91 2.61
N THR A 9 2.87 23.94 2.36
CA THR A 9 3.13 22.83 1.43
C THR A 9 2.47 22.99 0.07
N GLY A 10 1.61 24.01 -0.10
CA GLY A 10 0.83 24.24 -1.31
C GLY A 10 -0.48 23.44 -1.38
N GLU A 11 -0.73 22.53 -0.44
CA GLU A 11 -2.00 21.79 -0.32
C GLU A 11 -2.39 21.58 1.14
N ASP A 12 -3.69 21.64 1.43
CA ASP A 12 -4.20 21.20 2.72
C ASP A 12 -4.37 19.69 2.71
N TYR A 13 -4.00 19.06 3.83
CA TYR A 13 -4.18 17.63 4.02
C TYR A 13 -4.54 17.30 5.46
N ASN A 14 -5.51 16.39 5.63
CA ASN A 14 -6.01 15.94 6.92
C ASN A 14 -6.64 14.54 6.77
N SER A 15 -7.14 13.98 7.86
CA SER A 15 -7.76 12.65 7.89
C SER A 15 -9.00 12.55 6.99
N GLN A 16 -9.80 13.61 6.87
CA GLN A 16 -10.98 13.61 5.99
C GLN A 16 -10.59 13.55 4.51
N ILE A 17 -9.58 14.35 4.12
CA ILE A 17 -9.03 14.33 2.75
C ILE A 17 -8.40 12.97 2.45
N ALA A 18 -7.68 12.38 3.43
CA ALA A 18 -7.12 11.04 3.29
C ALA A 18 -8.19 9.98 2.99
N VAL A 19 -9.26 9.95 3.79
CA VAL A 19 -10.39 9.02 3.61
C VAL A 19 -11.04 9.22 2.24
N LYS A 20 -11.30 10.47 1.86
CA LYS A 20 -11.90 10.82 0.57
C LYS A 20 -11.04 10.30 -0.58
N ARG A 21 -9.73 10.63 -0.60
CA ARG A 21 -8.80 10.22 -1.66
C ARG A 21 -8.69 8.70 -1.79
N VAL A 22 -8.65 7.96 -0.67
CA VAL A 22 -8.62 6.50 -0.75
C VAL A 22 -9.90 5.94 -1.37
N LYS A 23 -11.06 6.39 -0.93
CA LYS A 23 -12.36 5.93 -1.49
C LYS A 23 -12.50 6.28 -2.97
N GLU A 24 -12.21 7.52 -3.35
CA GLU A 24 -12.25 7.96 -4.76
C GLU A 24 -11.24 7.21 -5.61
N GLY A 25 -10.02 6.99 -5.09
CA GLY A 25 -8.98 6.25 -5.78
C GLY A 25 -9.36 4.81 -6.04
N ILE A 26 -9.88 4.09 -5.03
CA ILE A 26 -10.36 2.71 -5.19
C ILE A 26 -11.51 2.65 -6.20
N GLN A 27 -12.50 3.53 -6.07
CA GLN A 27 -13.61 3.60 -7.03
C GLN A 27 -13.11 3.86 -8.46
N GLY A 28 -12.19 4.81 -8.63
CA GLY A 28 -11.62 5.12 -9.94
C GLY A 28 -10.78 3.99 -10.54
N ILE A 29 -10.11 3.16 -9.72
CA ILE A 29 -9.43 1.94 -10.18
C ILE A 29 -10.46 0.89 -10.61
N LEU A 30 -11.52 0.66 -9.84
CA LEU A 30 -12.58 -0.27 -10.19
C LEU A 30 -13.28 0.10 -11.50
N GLU A 31 -13.61 1.37 -11.69
CA GLU A 31 -14.20 1.87 -12.95
C GLU A 31 -13.29 1.62 -14.17
N LYS A 32 -11.97 1.90 -14.00
CA LYS A 32 -10.99 1.66 -15.06
C LYS A 32 -10.75 0.17 -15.34
N SER A 33 -11.09 -0.70 -14.39
CA SER A 33 -10.96 -2.15 -14.55
C SER A 33 -12.16 -2.81 -15.24
N ASN A 34 -13.23 -2.09 -15.56
CA ASN A 34 -14.48 -2.63 -16.09
C ASN A 34 -14.34 -3.43 -17.39
N GLY A 35 -13.26 -3.34 -18.13
CA GLY A 35 -13.02 -4.16 -19.33
C GLY A 35 -12.38 -5.52 -19.06
N PHE A 36 -12.03 -5.81 -17.81
CA PHE A 36 -11.31 -7.02 -17.42
C PHE A 36 -12.21 -7.92 -16.57
N LYS A 37 -12.12 -9.23 -16.81
CA LYS A 37 -12.66 -10.22 -15.88
C LYS A 37 -11.68 -10.37 -14.71
N ILE A 38 -12.11 -9.96 -13.52
CA ILE A 38 -11.31 -10.02 -12.30
C ILE A 38 -11.65 -11.30 -11.52
N ASP A 39 -10.69 -12.20 -11.41
CA ASP A 39 -10.85 -13.45 -10.64
C ASP A 39 -10.48 -13.26 -9.17
N LYS A 40 -9.51 -12.40 -8.87
CA LYS A 40 -9.03 -12.14 -7.51
C LYS A 40 -8.41 -10.74 -7.42
N ILE A 41 -8.53 -10.13 -6.27
CA ILE A 41 -7.91 -8.84 -5.93
C ILE A 41 -6.86 -9.06 -4.85
N LEU A 42 -5.61 -8.68 -5.13
CA LEU A 42 -4.56 -8.55 -4.13
C LEU A 42 -4.59 -7.11 -3.60
N PHE A 43 -5.02 -6.92 -2.36
CA PHE A 43 -5.07 -5.62 -1.72
C PHE A 43 -3.94 -5.47 -0.72
N VAL A 44 -3.07 -4.51 -0.94
CA VAL A 44 -1.90 -4.25 -0.10
C VAL A 44 -2.21 -3.14 0.89
N GLY A 45 -2.27 -3.50 2.16
CA GLY A 45 -2.51 -2.60 3.28
C GLY A 45 -1.24 -2.28 4.07
N GLY A 46 -1.35 -1.44 5.10
CA GLY A 46 -0.22 -0.92 5.86
C GLY A 46 0.42 0.29 5.15
N ASN A 47 1.74 0.29 5.04
CA ASN A 47 2.48 1.32 4.31
C ASN A 47 2.24 2.75 4.82
N ASP A 48 2.45 2.96 6.13
CA ASP A 48 2.31 4.25 6.84
C ASP A 48 0.87 4.77 6.89
N ILE A 49 -0.11 3.87 6.97
CA ILE A 49 -1.54 4.24 7.01
C ILE A 49 -1.90 5.13 8.21
N LEU A 50 -1.27 4.90 9.38
CA LEU A 50 -1.57 5.64 10.61
C LEU A 50 -0.67 6.86 10.84
N HIS A 51 0.46 6.96 10.14
CA HIS A 51 1.41 8.07 10.20
C HIS A 51 2.25 8.13 11.48
N ILE A 52 1.78 7.64 12.62
CA ILE A 52 2.45 7.60 13.91
C ILE A 52 2.23 6.26 14.61
N ASP A 53 3.14 5.90 15.53
CA ASP A 53 3.12 4.63 16.25
C ASP A 53 2.87 4.78 17.75
N GLU A 54 2.89 6.01 18.27
CA GLU A 54 2.73 6.30 19.70
C GLU A 54 1.90 7.57 19.98
N PRO A 55 1.35 7.71 21.20
CA PRO A 55 0.52 8.87 21.61
C PRO A 55 1.24 10.22 21.51
N HIS A 56 2.56 10.25 21.59
CA HIS A 56 3.37 11.48 21.52
C HIS A 56 3.66 11.95 20.08
N ARG A 57 2.89 11.48 19.12
CA ARG A 57 2.96 11.89 17.70
C ARG A 57 4.32 11.63 17.05
N LYS A 58 4.85 10.43 17.27
CA LYS A 58 6.12 10.02 16.67
C LYS A 58 5.98 8.73 15.88
N THR A 59 6.85 8.58 14.90
CA THR A 59 7.03 7.31 14.17
C THR A 59 7.62 6.25 15.09
N THR A 60 7.66 4.99 14.65
CA THR A 60 8.30 3.88 15.38
C THR A 60 9.74 4.20 15.81
N ALA A 61 10.49 4.92 14.98
CA ALA A 61 11.86 5.35 15.28
C ALA A 61 11.97 6.65 16.11
N GLY A 62 10.82 7.21 16.55
CA GLY A 62 10.79 8.41 17.39
C GLY A 62 10.81 9.75 16.64
N THR A 63 10.66 9.76 15.32
CA THR A 63 10.59 11.02 14.55
C THR A 63 9.25 11.73 14.78
N PRO A 64 9.24 12.99 15.26
CA PRO A 64 8.01 13.75 15.46
C PRO A 64 7.27 13.99 14.14
N GLN A 65 5.94 13.97 14.20
CA GLN A 65 5.05 14.15 13.06
C GLN A 65 3.93 15.12 13.37
N ASP A 66 3.54 15.94 12.40
CA ASP A 66 2.33 16.73 12.47
C ASP A 66 1.11 15.86 12.19
N THR A 67 0.17 15.82 13.14
CA THR A 67 -1.00 14.94 13.06
C THR A 67 -2.31 15.69 13.23
N ASP A 68 -3.30 15.27 12.44
CA ASP A 68 -4.69 15.64 12.56
C ASP A 68 -5.40 14.67 13.53
N GLY A 69 -6.05 15.21 14.56
CA GLY A 69 -6.78 14.43 15.56
C GLY A 69 -5.88 13.66 16.55
N MET A 70 -6.52 12.82 17.33
CA MET A 70 -5.87 11.96 18.33
C MET A 70 -5.54 10.60 17.71
N TRP A 71 -4.53 9.90 18.26
CA TRP A 71 -4.07 8.61 17.74
C TRP A 71 -5.19 7.56 17.65
N TYR A 72 -6.10 7.51 18.64
CA TYR A 72 -7.21 6.56 18.66
C TYR A 72 -8.30 6.93 17.63
N GLU A 73 -8.55 8.21 17.37
CA GLU A 73 -9.47 8.68 16.33
C GLU A 73 -8.96 8.27 14.95
N ASN A 74 -7.67 8.45 14.72
CA ASN A 74 -7.02 8.03 13.48
C ASN A 74 -7.05 6.51 13.30
N PHE A 75 -6.82 5.73 14.38
CA PHE A 75 -6.92 4.28 14.35
C PHE A 75 -8.34 3.81 13.99
N LEU A 76 -9.36 4.35 14.65
CA LEU A 76 -10.75 4.01 14.38
C LEU A 76 -11.19 4.43 12.96
N THR A 77 -10.73 5.58 12.50
CA THR A 77 -10.98 6.07 11.13
C THR A 77 -10.33 5.17 10.08
N ALA A 78 -9.08 4.77 10.28
CA ALA A 78 -8.38 3.85 9.39
C ALA A 78 -9.04 2.45 9.39
N LYS A 79 -9.45 1.95 10.56
CA LYS A 79 -10.19 0.69 10.66
C LYS A 79 -11.48 0.75 9.86
N LYS A 80 -12.29 1.80 10.06
CA LYS A 80 -13.54 1.97 9.30
C LYS A 80 -13.27 2.05 7.80
N LEU A 81 -12.27 2.83 7.40
CA LEU A 81 -11.88 2.98 5.99
C LEU A 81 -11.51 1.63 5.36
N TYR A 82 -10.69 0.81 6.01
CA TYR A 82 -10.33 -0.51 5.50
C TYR A 82 -11.53 -1.44 5.40
N VAL A 83 -12.42 -1.44 6.41
CA VAL A 83 -13.65 -2.23 6.35
C VAL A 83 -14.49 -1.81 5.15
N ASP A 84 -14.78 -0.51 4.98
CA ASP A 84 -15.58 0.02 3.87
C ASP A 84 -14.95 -0.35 2.49
N VAL A 85 -13.62 -0.21 2.36
CA VAL A 85 -12.90 -0.54 1.12
C VAL A 85 -12.96 -2.04 0.83
N LEU A 86 -12.68 -2.88 1.82
CA LEU A 86 -12.68 -4.33 1.63
C LEU A 86 -14.10 -4.86 1.34
N GLU A 87 -15.14 -4.32 1.97
CA GLU A 87 -16.53 -4.63 1.62
C GLU A 87 -16.86 -4.27 0.17
N THR A 88 -16.34 -3.15 -0.33
CA THR A 88 -16.47 -2.76 -1.74
C THR A 88 -15.75 -3.75 -2.66
N LEU A 89 -14.53 -4.14 -2.31
CA LEU A 89 -13.71 -5.03 -3.13
C LEU A 89 -14.24 -6.46 -3.18
N ILE A 90 -14.70 -7.03 -2.06
CA ILE A 90 -15.27 -8.39 -2.01
C ILE A 90 -16.60 -8.50 -2.76
N ALA A 91 -17.27 -7.40 -3.04
CA ALA A 91 -18.44 -7.37 -3.92
C ALA A 91 -18.07 -7.53 -5.42
N VAL A 92 -16.79 -7.33 -5.77
CA VAL A 92 -16.28 -7.46 -7.14
C VAL A 92 -15.66 -8.83 -7.38
N ALA A 93 -14.76 -9.28 -6.50
CA ALA A 93 -14.07 -10.56 -6.59
C ALA A 93 -13.52 -10.99 -5.22
N ASP A 94 -13.04 -12.24 -5.11
CA ASP A 94 -12.32 -12.69 -3.93
C ASP A 94 -11.10 -11.81 -3.65
N VAL A 95 -10.87 -11.46 -2.39
CA VAL A 95 -9.78 -10.58 -1.97
C VAL A 95 -8.71 -11.36 -1.21
N HIS A 96 -7.46 -11.08 -1.48
CA HIS A 96 -6.34 -11.41 -0.59
C HIS A 96 -5.75 -10.12 -0.03
N PHE A 97 -5.94 -9.89 1.26
CA PHE A 97 -5.37 -8.75 1.97
C PHE A 97 -3.97 -9.09 2.45
N VAL A 98 -3.01 -8.22 2.15
CA VAL A 98 -1.61 -8.36 2.59
C VAL A 98 -1.21 -7.12 3.38
N TYR A 99 -0.71 -7.31 4.60
CA TYR A 99 -0.18 -6.24 5.43
C TYR A 99 1.33 -6.07 5.22
N ASN A 100 1.76 -4.87 4.85
CA ASN A 100 3.17 -4.50 4.85
C ASN A 100 3.50 -3.65 6.08
N PRO A 101 4.34 -4.16 6.99
CA PRO A 101 4.91 -3.34 8.07
C PRO A 101 5.68 -2.14 7.53
N SER A 102 5.61 -1.01 8.22
CA SER A 102 6.20 0.25 7.78
C SER A 102 6.81 1.05 8.93
N ASN A 103 7.68 2.00 8.62
CA ASN A 103 8.49 2.70 9.61
C ASN A 103 7.75 3.77 10.42
N HIS A 104 6.57 4.20 9.98
CA HIS A 104 5.77 5.16 10.74
C HIS A 104 4.87 4.51 11.80
N ASP A 105 4.37 3.31 11.55
CA ASP A 105 3.31 2.68 12.34
C ASP A 105 3.49 1.15 12.49
N TYR A 106 4.71 0.71 12.79
CA TYR A 106 5.07 -0.71 12.85
C TYR A 106 4.20 -1.51 13.83
N ILE A 107 3.98 -0.98 15.05
CA ILE A 107 3.16 -1.62 16.08
C ILE A 107 1.67 -1.40 15.82
N SER A 108 1.28 -0.15 15.68
CA SER A 108 -0.13 0.23 15.51
C SER A 108 -0.70 -0.25 14.17
N GLY A 109 0.10 -0.29 13.11
CA GLY A 109 -0.27 -0.86 11.81
C GLY A 109 -0.51 -2.36 11.87
N PHE A 110 0.32 -3.11 12.63
CA PHE A 110 0.08 -4.53 12.89
C PHE A 110 -1.24 -4.74 13.65
N MET A 111 -1.46 -3.99 14.75
CA MET A 111 -2.71 -4.08 15.52
C MET A 111 -3.93 -3.74 14.66
N LEU A 112 -3.82 -2.76 13.77
CA LEU A 112 -4.87 -2.41 12.84
C LEU A 112 -5.18 -3.57 11.89
N SER A 113 -4.17 -4.18 11.28
CA SER A 113 -4.35 -5.28 10.33
C SER A 113 -4.94 -6.52 10.98
N ASP A 114 -4.51 -6.86 12.20
CA ASP A 114 -5.10 -7.95 13.01
C ASP A 114 -6.58 -7.67 13.34
N SER A 115 -6.89 -6.42 13.70
CA SER A 115 -8.28 -5.98 13.96
C SER A 115 -9.17 -6.11 12.71
N ILE A 116 -8.63 -5.83 11.52
CA ILE A 116 -9.34 -6.00 10.23
C ILE A 116 -9.55 -7.49 9.94
N GLN A 117 -8.52 -8.31 10.07
CA GLN A 117 -8.65 -9.77 9.91
C GLN A 117 -9.71 -10.34 10.86
N SER A 118 -9.73 -9.91 12.11
CA SER A 118 -10.72 -10.31 13.10
C SER A 118 -12.13 -9.88 12.72
N TRP A 119 -12.30 -8.73 12.08
CA TRP A 119 -13.61 -8.26 11.58
C TRP A 119 -14.16 -9.21 10.52
N PHE A 120 -13.34 -9.63 9.57
CA PHE A 120 -13.74 -10.50 8.45
C PHE A 120 -13.62 -11.99 8.74
N ARG A 121 -13.41 -12.44 10.00
CA ARG A 121 -13.18 -13.85 10.36
C ARG A 121 -14.24 -14.86 9.87
N LYS A 122 -15.45 -14.40 9.56
CA LYS A 122 -16.55 -15.24 9.04
C LYS A 122 -16.75 -15.10 7.53
N SER A 123 -16.09 -14.17 6.88
CA SER A 123 -16.21 -13.94 5.44
C SER A 123 -15.39 -14.99 4.68
N LYS A 124 -16.00 -15.61 3.66
CA LYS A 124 -15.38 -16.71 2.90
C LYS A 124 -14.61 -16.22 1.67
N ASN A 125 -14.91 -15.02 1.22
CA ASN A 125 -14.36 -14.40 -0.01
C ASN A 125 -13.23 -13.41 0.27
N ILE A 126 -12.61 -13.51 1.44
CA ILE A 126 -11.41 -12.74 1.78
C ILE A 126 -10.43 -13.60 2.59
N THR A 127 -9.16 -13.51 2.25
CA THR A 127 -8.05 -14.15 2.97
C THR A 127 -7.03 -13.10 3.38
N PHE A 128 -6.21 -13.39 4.40
CA PHE A 128 -5.30 -12.42 5.00
C PHE A 128 -3.89 -12.98 5.16
N ASP A 129 -2.88 -12.15 4.88
CA ASP A 129 -1.52 -12.29 5.39
C ASP A 129 -1.19 -11.04 6.22
N CYS A 130 -1.49 -11.13 7.51
CA CYS A 130 -1.19 -10.09 8.51
C CYS A 130 0.08 -10.40 9.32
N SER A 131 0.95 -11.28 8.84
CA SER A 131 2.24 -11.53 9.49
C SER A 131 3.12 -10.27 9.50
N ILE A 132 4.06 -10.19 10.43
CA ILE A 132 5.00 -9.05 10.54
C ILE A 132 6.21 -9.18 9.59
N ALA A 133 6.20 -10.16 8.68
CA ALA A 133 7.25 -10.29 7.67
C ALA A 133 7.28 -9.04 6.78
N HIS A 134 8.47 -8.44 6.63
CA HIS A 134 8.62 -7.18 5.89
C HIS A 134 8.39 -7.31 4.38
N ARG A 135 8.57 -8.52 3.84
CA ARG A 135 8.34 -8.83 2.42
C ARG A 135 7.29 -9.90 2.31
N LYS A 136 6.37 -9.69 1.40
CA LYS A 136 5.28 -10.60 1.11
C LYS A 136 5.37 -11.08 -0.32
N GLY A 137 4.96 -12.30 -0.56
CA GLY A 137 4.84 -12.87 -1.88
C GLY A 137 3.42 -13.36 -2.14
N PHE A 138 3.00 -13.26 -3.39
CA PHE A 138 1.74 -13.80 -3.86
C PHE A 138 1.96 -14.44 -5.23
N LYS A 139 1.62 -15.72 -5.36
CA LYS A 139 1.70 -16.45 -6.63
C LYS A 139 0.33 -16.43 -7.31
N TYR A 140 0.30 -15.97 -8.57
CA TYR A 140 -0.90 -15.99 -9.40
C TYR A 140 -0.54 -16.50 -10.81
N GLY A 141 -0.92 -17.74 -11.13
CA GLY A 141 -0.50 -18.39 -12.36
C GLY A 141 1.02 -18.39 -12.54
N LYS A 142 1.49 -17.79 -13.62
CA LYS A 142 2.93 -17.62 -13.91
C LYS A 142 3.53 -16.34 -13.33
N ASN A 143 2.81 -15.67 -12.41
CA ASN A 143 3.28 -14.45 -11.78
C ASN A 143 3.72 -14.71 -10.32
N LEU A 144 4.85 -14.13 -9.93
CA LEU A 144 5.23 -13.86 -8.54
C LEU A 144 5.12 -12.36 -8.30
N ILE A 145 4.23 -11.97 -7.41
CA ILE A 145 4.02 -10.58 -7.02
C ILE A 145 4.54 -10.41 -5.60
N GLY A 146 5.62 -9.67 -5.45
CA GLY A 146 6.20 -9.28 -4.18
C GLY A 146 5.73 -7.89 -3.76
N THR A 147 5.65 -7.65 -2.46
CA THR A 147 5.40 -6.32 -1.91
C THR A 147 6.14 -6.10 -0.61
N THR A 148 6.61 -4.89 -0.40
CA THR A 148 7.29 -4.43 0.83
C THR A 148 7.13 -2.92 0.95
N HIS A 149 7.25 -2.38 2.18
CA HIS A 149 7.20 -0.93 2.35
C HIS A 149 8.35 -0.23 1.60
N GLY A 150 9.56 -0.69 1.72
CA GLY A 150 10.70 -0.15 0.96
C GLY A 150 11.65 0.73 1.76
N ASP A 151 11.47 0.81 3.08
CA ASP A 151 12.34 1.53 4.02
C ASP A 151 13.61 0.74 4.44
N GLY A 152 13.63 -0.55 4.19
CA GLY A 152 14.70 -1.46 4.62
C GLY A 152 15.69 -1.82 3.50
N ALA A 153 15.45 -2.91 2.79
CA ALA A 153 16.37 -3.40 1.76
C ALA A 153 16.46 -2.47 0.54
N LYS A 154 17.66 -2.31 -0.02
CA LYS A 154 17.84 -1.55 -1.27
C LYS A 154 17.05 -2.20 -2.40
N GLN A 155 16.47 -1.39 -3.27
CA GLN A 155 15.69 -1.90 -4.42
C GLN A 155 16.50 -2.86 -5.32
N ALA A 156 17.80 -2.61 -5.45
CA ALA A 156 18.69 -3.47 -6.24
C ALA A 156 18.90 -4.87 -5.65
N ASP A 157 18.71 -5.03 -4.34
CA ASP A 157 18.89 -6.30 -3.64
C ASP A 157 17.60 -7.14 -3.60
N LEU A 158 16.44 -6.49 -3.79
CA LEU A 158 15.12 -7.15 -3.73
C LEU A 158 14.99 -8.36 -4.67
N PRO A 159 15.52 -8.35 -5.91
CA PRO A 159 15.45 -9.51 -6.78
C PRO A 159 16.04 -10.77 -6.16
N LEU A 160 17.25 -10.68 -5.60
CA LEU A 160 17.93 -11.81 -4.97
C LEU A 160 17.25 -12.21 -3.66
N ILE A 161 16.81 -11.26 -2.88
CA ILE A 161 16.07 -11.50 -1.62
C ILE A 161 14.78 -12.26 -1.92
N MET A 162 13.98 -11.81 -2.91
CA MET A 162 12.75 -12.50 -3.32
C MET A 162 12.99 -13.93 -3.80
N ALA A 163 14.07 -14.15 -4.55
CA ALA A 163 14.44 -15.49 -5.00
C ALA A 163 14.79 -16.42 -3.83
N ASN A 164 15.44 -15.90 -2.79
CA ASN A 164 15.80 -16.68 -1.59
C ASN A 164 14.62 -16.90 -0.62
N GLU A 165 13.75 -15.91 -0.46
CA GLU A 165 12.59 -16.01 0.45
C GLU A 165 11.44 -16.82 -0.16
N PHE A 166 11.28 -16.82 -1.50
CA PHE A 166 10.23 -17.53 -2.22
C PHE A 166 10.78 -18.45 -3.32
N PRO A 167 11.75 -19.38 -3.01
CA PRO A 167 12.49 -20.12 -4.03
C PRO A 167 11.60 -21.01 -4.91
N GLN A 168 10.57 -21.64 -4.34
CA GLN A 168 9.64 -22.48 -5.10
C GLN A 168 8.81 -21.64 -6.08
N TRP A 169 8.27 -20.52 -5.60
CA TRP A 169 7.47 -19.63 -6.45
C TRP A 169 8.34 -18.94 -7.49
N TRP A 170 9.59 -18.62 -7.15
CA TRP A 170 10.55 -18.07 -8.12
C TRP A 170 10.80 -19.05 -9.26
N ALA A 171 11.03 -20.34 -8.95
CA ALA A 171 11.25 -21.38 -9.96
C ALA A 171 10.00 -21.64 -10.85
N ASP A 172 8.81 -21.60 -10.25
CA ASP A 172 7.54 -21.91 -10.91
C ASP A 172 6.99 -20.77 -11.78
N THR A 173 7.48 -19.53 -11.60
CA THR A 173 6.94 -18.34 -12.24
C THR A 173 7.86 -17.78 -13.31
N LYS A 174 7.27 -17.09 -14.28
CA LYS A 174 7.97 -16.45 -15.40
C LYS A 174 8.00 -14.93 -15.27
N HIS A 175 6.92 -14.34 -14.78
CA HIS A 175 6.73 -12.90 -14.62
C HIS A 175 6.83 -12.53 -13.15
N ARG A 176 7.76 -11.64 -12.79
CA ARG A 176 8.02 -11.31 -11.39
C ARG A 176 8.05 -9.82 -11.19
N TYR A 177 7.40 -9.38 -10.11
CA TYR A 177 7.22 -7.97 -9.77
C TYR A 177 7.45 -7.78 -8.27
N VAL A 178 8.08 -6.67 -7.89
CA VAL A 178 8.09 -6.20 -6.50
C VAL A 178 7.60 -4.76 -6.48
N TYR A 179 6.51 -4.53 -5.76
CA TYR A 179 5.97 -3.20 -5.54
C TYR A 179 6.41 -2.68 -4.18
N THR A 180 7.01 -1.49 -4.18
CA THR A 180 7.48 -0.78 -2.99
C THR A 180 6.76 0.56 -2.86
N HIS A 181 6.83 1.15 -1.66
CA HIS A 181 6.13 2.38 -1.31
C HIS A 181 7.13 3.42 -0.78
N HIS A 182 7.03 3.89 0.45
CA HIS A 182 7.94 4.72 1.23
C HIS A 182 8.38 6.04 0.58
N ILE A 183 8.96 6.03 -0.62
CA ILE A 183 9.50 7.22 -1.28
C ILE A 183 8.45 8.09 -1.99
N HIS A 184 7.19 7.67 -2.02
CA HIS A 184 6.00 8.40 -2.51
C HIS A 184 6.05 8.86 -3.98
N HIS A 185 7.00 8.38 -4.78
CA HIS A 185 7.08 8.69 -6.20
C HIS A 185 7.31 7.42 -7.03
N LYS A 186 6.91 7.51 -8.30
CA LYS A 186 7.09 6.40 -9.23
C LYS A 186 8.56 6.27 -9.64
N SER A 187 9.10 5.08 -9.45
CA SER A 187 10.37 4.64 -9.99
C SER A 187 10.23 3.17 -10.38
N SER A 188 10.58 2.80 -11.61
CA SER A 188 10.47 1.42 -12.09
C SER A 188 11.75 1.03 -12.79
N LYS A 189 12.26 -0.16 -12.47
CA LYS A 189 13.46 -0.71 -13.08
C LYS A 189 13.33 -2.21 -13.29
N ASP A 190 13.66 -2.66 -14.48
CA ASP A 190 13.81 -4.07 -14.80
C ASP A 190 15.19 -4.56 -14.39
N TYR A 191 15.21 -5.59 -13.61
CA TYR A 191 16.38 -6.39 -13.30
C TYR A 191 16.28 -7.72 -14.06
N HIS A 192 17.33 -8.56 -14.00
CA HIS A 192 17.30 -9.86 -14.66
C HIS A 192 16.16 -10.74 -14.14
N GLY A 193 15.05 -10.75 -14.85
CA GLY A 193 13.88 -11.61 -14.60
C GLY A 193 12.86 -11.10 -13.58
N ILE A 194 12.94 -9.83 -13.16
CA ILE A 194 11.98 -9.20 -12.23
C ILE A 194 11.94 -7.68 -12.42
N THR A 195 10.75 -7.09 -12.31
CA THR A 195 10.55 -5.63 -12.26
C THR A 195 10.40 -5.20 -10.80
N VAL A 196 11.19 -4.22 -10.36
CA VAL A 196 11.03 -3.55 -9.06
C VAL A 196 10.50 -2.14 -9.28
N GLU A 197 9.38 -1.84 -8.62
CA GLU A 197 8.69 -0.57 -8.82
C GLU A 197 8.26 0.06 -7.50
N SER A 198 8.62 1.35 -7.32
CA SER A 198 8.06 2.20 -6.28
C SER A 198 6.81 2.90 -6.78
N LEU A 199 5.78 2.91 -5.96
CA LEU A 199 4.47 3.45 -6.28
C LEU A 199 4.28 4.86 -5.74
N ARG A 200 3.40 5.62 -6.38
CA ARG A 200 2.96 6.93 -5.90
C ARG A 200 2.11 6.78 -4.65
N SER A 201 2.01 7.85 -3.88
CA SER A 201 1.11 7.95 -2.74
C SER A 201 -0.05 8.90 -3.04
N PRO A 202 -1.27 8.62 -2.57
CA PRO A 202 -2.37 9.58 -2.58
C PRO A 202 -2.23 10.65 -1.49
N SER A 203 -1.27 10.48 -0.57
CA SER A 203 -1.04 11.34 0.57
C SER A 203 -0.51 12.71 0.16
N GLY A 204 -0.95 13.77 0.83
CA GLY A 204 -0.36 15.10 0.76
C GLY A 204 1.08 15.12 1.29
N SER A 205 1.84 16.14 0.92
CA SER A 205 3.16 16.41 1.49
C SER A 205 2.98 17.11 2.84
N ASP A 206 3.69 16.68 3.89
CA ASP A 206 3.78 17.38 5.17
C ASP A 206 4.97 18.35 5.20
N SER A 207 5.10 19.12 6.28
CA SER A 207 6.18 20.09 6.49
C SER A 207 7.56 19.46 6.38
N TRP A 208 7.74 18.24 6.89
CA TRP A 208 9.02 17.54 6.82
C TRP A 208 9.39 17.18 5.38
N HIS A 209 8.45 16.60 4.63
CA HIS A 209 8.65 16.26 3.21
C HIS A 209 8.91 17.50 2.36
N HIS A 210 8.12 18.57 2.59
CA HIS A 210 8.29 19.84 1.89
C HIS A 210 9.67 20.45 2.13
N ARG A 211 10.09 20.56 3.41
CA ARG A 211 11.41 21.08 3.77
C ARG A 211 12.57 20.29 3.17
N LYS A 212 12.43 18.97 3.02
CA LYS A 212 13.43 18.10 2.42
C LYS A 212 13.36 18.06 0.89
N GLY A 213 12.41 18.74 0.26
CA GLY A 213 12.19 18.72 -1.18
C GLY A 213 11.55 17.44 -1.70
N TYR A 214 11.05 16.57 -0.81
CA TYR A 214 10.36 15.36 -1.20
C TYR A 214 8.89 15.67 -1.54
N GLY A 215 8.46 15.23 -2.73
CA GLY A 215 7.06 15.30 -3.14
C GLY A 215 6.56 16.68 -3.59
N VAL A 216 7.40 17.70 -3.67
CA VAL A 216 7.04 19.00 -4.25
C VAL A 216 6.69 18.80 -5.73
N GLY A 217 5.45 19.13 -6.12
CA GLY A 217 4.95 18.91 -7.48
C GLY A 217 4.76 17.43 -7.87
N GLY A 218 4.90 16.50 -6.94
CA GLY A 218 4.72 15.06 -7.19
C GLY A 218 3.25 14.71 -7.47
N ILE A 219 3.03 13.84 -8.46
CA ILE A 219 1.68 13.33 -8.79
C ILE A 219 1.17 12.49 -7.63
N LYS A 220 0.02 12.86 -7.08
CA LYS A 220 -0.70 12.09 -6.05
C LYS A 220 -1.65 11.12 -6.74
N ALA A 221 -1.53 9.84 -6.45
CA ALA A 221 -2.33 8.82 -7.13
C ALA A 221 -2.54 7.56 -6.31
N VAL A 222 -3.63 6.86 -6.61
CA VAL A 222 -3.82 5.44 -6.31
C VAL A 222 -3.55 4.65 -7.58
N GLU A 223 -2.81 3.55 -7.47
CA GLU A 223 -2.41 2.73 -8.60
C GLU A 223 -2.89 1.29 -8.41
N GLY A 224 -3.36 0.69 -9.50
CA GLY A 224 -3.76 -0.70 -9.60
C GLY A 224 -3.15 -1.34 -10.83
N PHE A 225 -3.00 -2.67 -10.80
CA PHE A 225 -2.38 -3.43 -11.88
C PHE A 225 -3.23 -4.63 -12.23
N ILE A 226 -3.40 -4.89 -13.51
CA ILE A 226 -4.05 -6.10 -14.01
C ILE A 226 -2.95 -7.08 -14.43
N HIS A 227 -2.97 -8.25 -13.81
CA HIS A 227 -2.07 -9.36 -14.15
C HIS A 227 -2.86 -10.49 -14.81
N SER A 228 -2.42 -10.91 -15.99
CA SER A 228 -2.88 -12.16 -16.61
C SER A 228 -2.19 -13.35 -15.95
N MET A 229 -2.89 -14.46 -15.74
CA MET A 229 -2.26 -15.68 -15.20
C MET A 229 -1.04 -16.14 -16.00
N GLU A 230 -1.07 -15.94 -17.35
CA GLU A 230 -0.04 -16.45 -18.26
C GLU A 230 0.91 -15.37 -18.78
N HIS A 231 0.44 -14.11 -18.91
CA HIS A 231 1.16 -13.08 -19.66
C HIS A 231 1.76 -11.96 -18.81
N GLY A 232 1.69 -12.05 -17.48
CA GLY A 232 2.23 -11.02 -16.60
C GLY A 232 1.30 -9.81 -16.48
N GLN A 233 1.87 -8.64 -16.16
CA GLN A 233 1.14 -7.38 -16.06
C GLN A 233 0.70 -6.91 -17.44
N VAL A 234 -0.61 -6.84 -17.66
CA VAL A 234 -1.23 -6.44 -18.94
C VAL A 234 -1.78 -5.02 -18.92
N ALA A 235 -2.04 -4.46 -17.74
CA ALA A 235 -2.48 -3.07 -17.62
C ALA A 235 -2.01 -2.44 -16.31
N ARG A 236 -1.84 -1.11 -16.35
CA ARG A 236 -1.67 -0.24 -15.19
C ARG A 236 -2.83 0.74 -15.17
N LEU A 237 -3.50 0.83 -14.05
CA LEU A 237 -4.61 1.73 -13.81
C LEU A 237 -4.17 2.79 -12.81
N THR A 238 -4.36 4.06 -13.14
CA THR A 238 -3.96 5.17 -12.27
C THR A 238 -5.13 6.12 -12.08
N HIS A 239 -5.45 6.42 -10.81
CA HIS A 239 -6.36 7.49 -10.43
C HIS A 239 -5.54 8.62 -9.82
N ILE A 240 -5.52 9.78 -10.47
CA ILE A 240 -4.74 10.99 -10.10
C ILE A 240 -5.66 11.96 -9.39
N PHE A 241 -5.14 12.64 -8.34
CA PHE A 241 -5.81 13.69 -7.56
C PHE A 241 -5.32 15.08 -7.91
#